data_75fa86fd61b6ae64a2427ced5f0d109a
#
_entry.id   75fa86fd61b6ae64a2427ced5f0d109a
#
_cell.length_a   1.000
_cell.length_b   1.000
_cell.length_c   1.000
_cell.angle_alpha   90.00
_cell.angle_beta   90.00
_cell.angle_gamma   90.00
#
_symmetry.space_group_name_H-M   'P 1'
#
loop_
_entity.id
_entity.type
_entity.pdbx_description
1 polymer ?
#
loop_
_entity_poly.entity_id
_entity_poly.type
_entity_poly.pdbx_seq_one_letter_code
_entity_poly.pdbx_strand_id
1 'polypeptide(L)'
;MNKIISVFIFLVSFGIAQAQDNEIYVDQSGATANIDFEQLGTGNLITGLTGVSGTLTPLDLDGATMTLDINMIGDTNKFLGDMWADTFIGNYNFTGSTNTFTLKIDPTNTYGADSSNQNVQVTGSSNTFVLNQGVAALADSLDLDWLVQGSNNTITANIDIDNATNFMDIDGSDNTVTYDGDGVTASAGGYLYLDHTGGSRTFNIEQQSTLNNDWVRINSIGSSGTVCVIQNDQGTAVSC
;
A
#
# COMPACT_ATOMS: atom_id res chain seq x y z
N MET A 1 -69.45 23.15 29.07
CA MET A 1 -68.86 22.05 28.29
C MET A 1 -67.54 22.52 27.79
N ASN A 2 -66.45 22.19 28.50
CA ASN A 2 -65.06 22.51 28.07
C ASN A 2 -64.55 21.38 27.21
N LYS A 3 -64.24 21.69 25.94
CA LYS A 3 -63.59 20.74 25.04
C LYS A 3 -62.07 20.80 25.27
N ILE A 4 -61.50 19.73 25.82
CA ILE A 4 -60.08 19.54 25.93
C ILE A 4 -59.59 19.06 24.55
N ILE A 5 -58.78 19.87 23.87
CA ILE A 5 -58.07 19.49 22.64
C ILE A 5 -56.72 18.91 23.07
N SER A 6 -56.57 17.60 22.98
CA SER A 6 -55.28 16.93 23.15
C SER A 6 -54.47 17.07 21.87
N VAL A 7 -53.40 17.84 21.94
CA VAL A 7 -52.39 17.91 20.86
C VAL A 7 -51.41 16.78 21.09
N PHE A 8 -51.41 15.81 20.16
CA PHE A 8 -50.42 14.74 20.12
C PHE A 8 -49.21 15.26 19.35
N ILE A 9 -48.14 15.56 20.06
CA ILE A 9 -46.85 15.88 19.42
C ILE A 9 -46.16 14.56 19.09
N PHE A 10 -46.10 14.22 17.80
CA PHE A 10 -45.30 13.10 17.30
C PHE A 10 -43.85 13.55 17.20
N LEU A 11 -43.03 13.21 18.18
CA LEU A 11 -41.57 13.40 18.09
C LEU A 11 -41.03 12.32 17.16
N VAL A 12 -40.80 12.67 15.91
CA VAL A 12 -40.01 11.82 15.00
C VAL A 12 -38.54 12.06 15.38
N SER A 13 -37.98 11.17 16.17
CA SER A 13 -36.53 11.09 16.33
C SER A 13 -35.96 10.60 15.02
N PHE A 14 -35.39 11.49 14.21
CA PHE A 14 -34.46 11.10 13.20
C PHE A 14 -33.22 10.57 13.92
N GLY A 15 -33.15 9.27 14.14
CA GLY A 15 -31.91 8.63 14.45
C GLY A 15 -30.98 8.92 13.26
N ILE A 16 -29.96 9.74 13.47
CA ILE A 16 -28.83 9.81 12.57
C ILE A 16 -28.25 8.41 12.67
N ALA A 17 -28.46 7.57 11.67
CA ALA A 17 -27.68 6.38 11.52
C ALA A 17 -26.25 6.89 11.34
N GLN A 18 -25.47 6.88 12.38
CA GLN A 18 -24.02 6.94 12.23
C GLN A 18 -23.69 5.67 11.46
N ALA A 19 -23.21 5.83 10.23
CA ALA A 19 -22.54 4.75 9.56
C ALA A 19 -21.40 4.36 10.52
N GLN A 20 -21.55 3.22 11.18
CA GLN A 20 -20.44 2.64 11.91
C GLN A 20 -19.44 2.26 10.85
N ASP A 21 -18.21 2.69 11.03
CA ASP A 21 -17.09 2.26 10.22
C ASP A 21 -17.11 0.72 10.20
N ASN A 22 -17.06 0.14 9.02
CA ASN A 22 -16.98 -1.32 8.93
C ASN A 22 -15.57 -1.73 9.30
N GLU A 23 -15.47 -2.66 10.23
CA GLU A 23 -14.19 -3.21 10.67
C GLU A 23 -14.12 -4.69 10.29
N ILE A 24 -13.05 -5.08 9.64
CA ILE A 24 -12.76 -6.48 9.29
C ILE A 24 -11.47 -6.88 9.99
N TYR A 25 -11.57 -7.94 10.77
CA TYR A 25 -10.44 -8.53 11.48
C TYR A 25 -10.21 -9.94 10.96
N VAL A 26 -9.02 -10.21 10.47
CA VAL A 26 -8.65 -11.54 9.98
C VAL A 26 -7.30 -11.93 10.54
N ASP A 27 -7.20 -13.20 10.91
CA ASP A 27 -5.99 -13.92 11.25
C ASP A 27 -6.10 -15.25 10.52
N GLN A 28 -5.21 -15.50 9.58
CA GLN A 28 -5.26 -16.63 8.67
C GLN A 28 -3.93 -17.34 8.64
N SER A 29 -3.93 -18.61 8.97
CA SER A 29 -2.77 -19.47 8.82
C SER A 29 -3.11 -20.74 8.04
N GLY A 30 -2.25 -21.15 7.10
CA GLY A 30 -2.47 -22.35 6.29
C GLY A 30 -1.60 -22.39 5.06
N ALA A 31 -1.57 -23.53 4.37
CA ALA A 31 -0.69 -23.72 3.21
C ALA A 31 -1.11 -22.90 1.99
N THR A 32 -2.39 -22.61 1.83
CA THR A 32 -2.91 -21.88 0.67
C THR A 32 -4.12 -21.06 1.11
N ALA A 33 -4.14 -19.78 0.72
CA ALA A 33 -5.28 -18.91 0.96
C ALA A 33 -5.61 -18.08 -0.28
N ASN A 34 -6.90 -17.86 -0.50
CA ASN A 34 -7.42 -16.86 -1.43
C ASN A 34 -8.38 -15.98 -0.65
N ILE A 35 -8.04 -14.71 -0.53
CA ILE A 35 -8.73 -13.75 0.30
C ILE A 35 -9.15 -12.57 -0.55
N ASP A 36 -10.43 -12.26 -0.51
CA ASP A 36 -11.04 -11.15 -1.22
C ASP A 36 -11.73 -10.22 -0.22
N PHE A 37 -11.29 -8.98 -0.19
CA PHE A 37 -11.89 -7.92 0.61
C PHE A 37 -12.52 -6.88 -0.28
N GLU A 38 -13.83 -6.73 -0.17
CA GLU A 38 -14.56 -5.65 -0.80
C GLU A 38 -15.15 -4.72 0.28
N GLN A 39 -14.78 -3.45 0.23
CA GLN A 39 -15.33 -2.44 1.13
C GLN A 39 -15.84 -1.23 0.36
N LEU A 40 -17.12 -0.92 0.60
CA LEU A 40 -17.80 0.23 0.03
C LEU A 40 -18.18 1.21 1.13
N GLY A 41 -17.86 2.47 0.94
CA GLY A 41 -18.22 3.53 1.90
C GLY A 41 -17.00 4.24 2.46
N THR A 42 -17.22 4.97 3.52
CA THR A 42 -16.23 5.86 4.11
C THR A 42 -15.81 5.39 5.49
N GLY A 43 -14.53 5.50 5.82
CA GLY A 43 -14.01 5.18 7.14
C GLY A 43 -13.89 3.69 7.45
N ASN A 44 -13.87 2.83 6.45
CA ASN A 44 -13.75 1.39 6.67
C ASN A 44 -12.33 1.00 7.10
N LEU A 45 -12.24 -0.04 7.92
CA LEU A 45 -10.98 -0.52 8.48
C LEU A 45 -10.81 -2.02 8.25
N ILE A 46 -9.70 -2.41 7.61
CA ILE A 46 -9.26 -3.80 7.51
C ILE A 46 -7.93 -3.91 8.27
N THR A 47 -7.91 -4.71 9.32
CA THR A 47 -6.74 -4.84 10.21
C THR A 47 -6.80 -6.17 10.99
N GLY A 48 -5.80 -6.45 11.78
CA GLY A 48 -5.83 -7.53 12.76
C GLY A 48 -6.62 -7.17 14.02
N LEU A 49 -6.72 -8.11 14.94
CA LEU A 49 -7.43 -7.92 16.19
C LEU A 49 -6.84 -6.74 16.99
N THR A 50 -7.72 -5.89 17.50
CA THR A 50 -7.29 -4.80 18.37
C THR A 50 -6.70 -5.36 19.66
N GLY A 51 -5.46 -5.02 19.95
CA GLY A 51 -4.83 -5.39 21.21
C GLY A 51 -5.59 -4.81 22.42
N VAL A 52 -5.36 -5.39 23.60
CA VAL A 52 -6.03 -5.02 24.88
C VAL A 52 -5.90 -3.52 25.21
N SER A 53 -4.96 -2.82 24.59
CA SER A 53 -4.70 -1.38 24.76
C SER A 53 -5.40 -0.49 23.74
N GLY A 54 -6.24 -1.03 22.86
CA GLY A 54 -6.87 -0.27 21.76
C GLY A 54 -5.90 0.05 20.61
N THR A 55 -4.71 -0.53 20.60
CA THR A 55 -3.76 -0.38 19.49
C THR A 55 -4.16 -1.30 18.35
N LEU A 56 -4.28 -0.76 17.15
CA LEU A 56 -4.50 -1.57 15.95
C LEU A 56 -3.30 -2.46 15.69
N THR A 57 -3.53 -3.76 15.56
CA THR A 57 -2.53 -4.71 15.06
C THR A 57 -2.71 -4.89 13.56
N PRO A 58 -1.67 -5.19 12.80
CA PRO A 58 -1.84 -5.61 11.40
C PRO A 58 -2.73 -6.84 11.29
N LEU A 59 -3.42 -6.96 10.18
CA LEU A 59 -3.99 -8.22 9.70
C LEU A 59 -2.82 -9.20 9.52
N ASP A 60 -2.96 -10.42 10.04
CA ASP A 60 -1.91 -11.43 10.00
C ASP A 60 -2.31 -12.56 9.05
N LEU A 61 -1.55 -12.72 7.97
CA LEU A 61 -1.85 -13.67 6.90
C LEU A 61 -0.63 -14.53 6.59
N ASP A 62 -0.68 -15.77 7.02
CA ASP A 62 0.39 -16.73 6.83
C ASP A 62 0.01 -17.86 5.86
N GLY A 63 0.83 -18.09 4.85
CA GLY A 63 0.61 -19.22 3.94
C GLY A 63 1.69 -19.38 2.89
N ALA A 64 1.95 -20.61 2.45
CA ALA A 64 2.95 -20.85 1.40
C ALA A 64 2.53 -20.27 0.03
N THR A 65 1.26 -20.27 -0.28
CA THR A 65 0.73 -19.69 -1.51
C THR A 65 -0.51 -18.86 -1.20
N MET A 66 -0.47 -17.58 -1.54
CA MET A 66 -1.55 -16.66 -1.19
C MET A 66 -1.95 -15.78 -2.36
N THR A 67 -3.24 -15.54 -2.46
CA THR A 67 -3.82 -14.48 -3.29
C THR A 67 -4.60 -13.53 -2.41
N LEU A 68 -4.35 -12.24 -2.55
CA LEU A 68 -5.02 -11.20 -1.78
C LEU A 68 -5.57 -10.15 -2.73
N ASP A 69 -6.89 -10.10 -2.86
CA ASP A 69 -7.60 -9.11 -3.64
C ASP A 69 -8.28 -8.11 -2.70
N ILE A 70 -7.96 -6.83 -2.86
CA ILE A 70 -8.52 -5.75 -2.05
C ILE A 70 -9.17 -4.71 -2.95
N ASN A 71 -10.45 -4.48 -2.75
CA ASN A 71 -11.21 -3.45 -3.42
C ASN A 71 -11.84 -2.50 -2.39
N MET A 72 -11.26 -1.31 -2.24
CA MET A 72 -11.75 -0.29 -1.31
C MET A 72 -12.25 0.93 -2.08
N ILE A 73 -13.57 1.18 -2.00
CA ILE A 73 -14.22 2.28 -2.69
C ILE A 73 -14.82 3.24 -1.66
N GLY A 74 -14.39 4.48 -1.68
CA GLY A 74 -14.79 5.54 -0.77
C GLY A 74 -13.61 6.25 -0.14
N ASP A 75 -13.89 7.15 0.79
CA ASP A 75 -12.87 8.00 1.39
C ASP A 75 -12.47 7.52 2.78
N THR A 76 -11.27 7.85 3.20
CA THR A 76 -10.75 7.58 4.55
C THR A 76 -10.71 6.10 4.98
N ASN A 77 -10.68 5.19 4.02
CA ASN A 77 -10.54 3.77 4.30
C ASN A 77 -9.10 3.43 4.68
N LYS A 78 -8.95 2.42 5.54
CA LYS A 78 -7.63 2.00 6.00
C LYS A 78 -7.47 0.49 5.91
N PHE A 79 -6.35 0.09 5.32
CA PHE A 79 -5.84 -1.29 5.33
C PHE A 79 -4.49 -1.32 6.07
N LEU A 80 -4.34 -2.27 6.97
CA LEU A 80 -3.09 -2.52 7.67
C LEU A 80 -2.87 -4.02 7.73
N GLY A 81 -1.94 -4.51 6.93
CA GLY A 81 -1.63 -5.93 6.78
C GLY A 81 -0.17 -6.27 7.08
N ASP A 82 -0.01 -7.48 7.55
CA ASP A 82 1.23 -8.16 7.79
C ASP A 82 1.11 -9.57 7.22
N MET A 83 2.06 -10.01 6.41
CA MET A 83 1.91 -11.22 5.64
C MET A 83 3.21 -11.98 5.48
N TRP A 84 3.09 -13.31 5.57
CA TRP A 84 4.14 -14.22 5.15
C TRP A 84 3.65 -15.16 4.05
N ALA A 85 4.36 -15.22 2.93
CA ALA A 85 4.03 -16.13 1.84
C ALA A 85 5.27 -16.42 0.98
N ASP A 86 5.46 -17.69 0.56
CA ASP A 86 6.50 -18.06 -0.41
C ASP A 86 6.11 -17.60 -1.82
N THR A 87 4.85 -17.77 -2.18
CA THR A 87 4.30 -17.30 -3.46
C THR A 87 3.09 -16.42 -3.20
N PHE A 88 3.13 -15.21 -3.72
CA PHE A 88 2.11 -14.22 -3.43
C PHE A 88 1.61 -13.50 -4.68
N ILE A 89 0.29 -13.35 -4.78
CA ILE A 89 -0.37 -12.51 -5.78
C ILE A 89 -1.24 -11.49 -5.04
N GLY A 90 -0.96 -10.22 -5.23
CA GLY A 90 -1.72 -9.12 -4.64
C GLY A 90 -2.35 -8.24 -5.71
N ASN A 91 -3.65 -7.99 -5.60
CA ASN A 91 -4.34 -7.01 -6.43
C ASN A 91 -5.05 -6.01 -5.53
N TYR A 92 -4.66 -4.75 -5.62
CA TYR A 92 -5.15 -3.70 -4.74
C TYR A 92 -5.76 -2.58 -5.54
N ASN A 93 -7.05 -2.35 -5.38
CA ASN A 93 -7.79 -1.28 -6.03
C ASN A 93 -8.36 -0.32 -4.97
N PHE A 94 -7.92 0.92 -5.02
CA PHE A 94 -8.36 1.98 -4.13
C PHE A 94 -8.96 3.12 -4.94
N THR A 95 -10.23 3.38 -4.72
CA THR A 95 -10.94 4.49 -5.37
C THR A 95 -11.49 5.43 -4.31
N GLY A 96 -11.08 6.70 -4.33
CA GLY A 96 -11.48 7.71 -3.36
C GLY A 96 -10.28 8.49 -2.80
N SER A 97 -10.51 9.24 -1.76
CA SER A 97 -9.50 10.13 -1.22
C SER A 97 -9.15 9.83 0.23
N THR A 98 -7.95 10.17 0.63
CA THR A 98 -7.46 10.00 2.00
C THR A 98 -7.43 8.54 2.48
N ASN A 99 -7.38 7.59 1.58
CA ASN A 99 -7.23 6.18 1.95
C ASN A 99 -5.78 5.90 2.38
N THR A 100 -5.63 4.98 3.32
CA THR A 100 -4.33 4.54 3.81
C THR A 100 -4.19 3.03 3.61
N PHE A 101 -3.15 2.64 2.93
CA PHE A 101 -2.77 1.24 2.75
C PHE A 101 -1.37 1.04 3.32
N THR A 102 -1.21 0.03 4.14
CA THR A 102 0.09 -0.40 4.64
C THR A 102 0.13 -1.92 4.60
N LEU A 103 1.07 -2.45 3.86
CA LEU A 103 1.33 -3.88 3.78
C LEU A 103 2.80 -4.14 4.05
N LYS A 104 3.04 -5.11 4.91
CA LYS A 104 4.35 -5.70 5.14
C LYS A 104 4.31 -7.14 4.69
N ILE A 105 5.29 -7.56 3.93
CA ILE A 105 5.44 -8.93 3.47
C ILE A 105 6.73 -9.47 4.05
N ASP A 106 6.62 -10.56 4.77
CA ASP A 106 7.66 -11.21 5.56
C ASP A 106 8.24 -10.40 6.73
N PRO A 107 7.43 -9.93 7.67
CA PRO A 107 7.92 -9.09 8.76
C PRO A 107 8.70 -9.82 9.85
N THR A 108 8.86 -11.10 9.85
CA THR A 108 9.77 -11.80 10.78
C THR A 108 9.93 -13.30 10.52
N ASN A 109 9.29 -13.84 9.52
CA ASN A 109 9.37 -15.28 9.26
C ASN A 109 10.66 -15.70 8.52
N THR A 110 11.55 -14.75 8.32
CA THR A 110 12.90 -14.97 7.84
C THR A 110 12.95 -15.42 6.38
N TYR A 111 12.64 -14.48 5.50
CA TYR A 111 12.97 -14.52 4.07
C TYR A 111 12.05 -15.36 3.18
N GLY A 112 10.74 -15.25 3.36
CA GLY A 112 9.77 -15.88 2.50
C GLY A 112 8.98 -14.85 1.68
N ALA A 113 9.50 -14.34 0.62
CA ALA A 113 8.74 -13.69 -0.43
C ALA A 113 9.35 -14.11 -1.78
N ASP A 114 9.60 -15.42 -1.90
CA ASP A 114 10.38 -16.00 -3.01
C ASP A 114 9.81 -15.68 -4.38
N SER A 115 8.50 -15.44 -4.47
CA SER A 115 7.89 -15.03 -5.74
C SER A 115 6.62 -14.22 -5.46
N SER A 116 6.64 -12.96 -5.78
CA SER A 116 5.46 -12.12 -5.64
C SER A 116 5.14 -11.31 -6.89
N ASN A 117 3.86 -11.22 -7.20
CA ASN A 117 3.32 -10.34 -8.23
C ASN A 117 2.27 -9.45 -7.58
N GLN A 118 2.46 -8.14 -7.65
CA GLN A 118 1.60 -7.18 -7.00
C GLN A 118 1.17 -6.09 -7.97
N ASN A 119 -0.12 -5.86 -8.02
CA ASN A 119 -0.74 -4.84 -8.84
C ASN A 119 -1.48 -3.85 -7.95
N VAL A 120 -1.08 -2.61 -7.95
CA VAL A 120 -1.64 -1.52 -7.14
C VAL A 120 -2.28 -0.49 -8.04
N GLN A 121 -3.57 -0.31 -7.93
CA GLN A 121 -4.32 0.72 -8.64
C GLN A 121 -4.94 1.72 -7.67
N VAL A 122 -4.61 2.98 -7.85
CA VAL A 122 -5.11 4.08 -7.01
C VAL A 122 -5.77 5.12 -7.89
N THR A 123 -7.02 5.43 -7.59
CA THR A 123 -7.73 6.54 -8.23
C THR A 123 -8.26 7.50 -7.17
N GLY A 124 -7.72 8.71 -7.13
CA GLY A 124 -8.13 9.73 -6.16
C GLY A 124 -6.94 10.52 -5.60
N SER A 125 -7.20 11.30 -4.59
CA SER A 125 -6.21 12.23 -4.09
C SER A 125 -5.92 12.07 -2.60
N SER A 126 -4.73 12.46 -2.20
CA SER A 126 -4.28 12.42 -0.79
C SER A 126 -4.27 11.02 -0.19
N ASN A 127 -4.09 10.00 -1.01
CA ASN A 127 -3.94 8.62 -0.53
C ASN A 127 -2.50 8.35 -0.09
N THR A 128 -2.35 7.47 0.88
CA THR A 128 -1.04 7.04 1.39
C THR A 128 -0.88 5.54 1.20
N PHE A 129 0.19 5.16 0.53
CA PHE A 129 0.56 3.77 0.26
C PHE A 129 1.93 3.47 0.83
N VAL A 130 2.01 2.43 1.64
CA VAL A 130 3.27 1.92 2.17
C VAL A 130 3.33 0.43 1.90
N LEU A 131 4.32 0.02 1.14
CA LEU A 131 4.67 -1.38 0.92
C LEU A 131 6.08 -1.62 1.46
N ASN A 132 6.21 -2.59 2.36
CA ASN A 132 7.50 -3.09 2.81
C ASN A 132 7.57 -4.57 2.45
N GLN A 133 8.55 -4.96 1.66
CA GLN A 133 8.73 -6.34 1.25
C GLN A 133 10.14 -6.82 1.49
N GLY A 134 10.25 -8.00 2.12
CA GLY A 134 11.53 -8.59 2.53
C GLY A 134 12.00 -7.94 3.81
N VAL A 135 12.36 -7.32 4.45
CA VAL A 135 12.93 -6.67 5.65
C VAL A 135 14.17 -7.42 6.11
N ALA A 136 15.25 -7.12 5.40
CA ALA A 136 16.63 -7.50 5.67
C ALA A 136 17.20 -8.74 4.95
N ALA A 137 16.59 -9.30 3.93
CA ALA A 137 17.16 -10.05 2.81
C ALA A 137 16.17 -11.01 2.12
N LEU A 138 16.37 -11.29 0.84
CA LEU A 138 15.68 -12.27 0.00
C LEU A 138 14.22 -11.96 -0.36
N ALA A 139 13.98 -10.92 -1.15
CA ALA A 139 12.82 -10.88 -2.02
C ALA A 139 13.27 -11.42 -3.40
N ASP A 140 13.23 -12.73 -3.60
CA ASP A 140 13.89 -13.39 -4.76
C ASP A 140 13.28 -13.00 -6.10
N SER A 141 12.00 -12.74 -6.20
CA SER A 141 11.36 -12.31 -7.44
C SER A 141 10.14 -11.47 -7.15
N LEU A 142 10.24 -10.19 -7.35
CA LEU A 142 9.12 -9.26 -7.20
C LEU A 142 8.79 -8.63 -8.55
N ASP A 143 7.52 -8.72 -8.95
CA ASP A 143 6.94 -7.93 -10.03
C ASP A 143 5.88 -7.00 -9.42
N LEU A 144 6.11 -5.70 -9.50
CA LEU A 144 5.29 -4.70 -8.85
C LEU A 144 4.86 -3.62 -9.85
N ASP A 145 3.56 -3.63 -10.17
CA ASP A 145 2.93 -2.66 -11.03
C ASP A 145 2.08 -1.67 -10.24
N TRP A 146 2.37 -0.39 -10.39
CA TRP A 146 1.63 0.69 -9.76
C TRP A 146 1.01 1.61 -10.79
N LEU A 147 -0.29 1.78 -10.73
CA LEU A 147 -1.02 2.80 -11.47
C LEU A 147 -1.67 3.78 -10.48
N VAL A 148 -1.18 5.00 -10.45
CA VAL A 148 -1.68 6.04 -9.54
C VAL A 148 -2.22 7.20 -10.34
N GLN A 149 -3.51 7.46 -10.21
CA GLN A 149 -4.21 8.56 -10.87
C GLN A 149 -4.79 9.52 -9.84
N GLY A 150 -4.26 10.74 -9.80
CA GLY A 150 -4.72 11.77 -8.86
C GLY A 150 -3.57 12.58 -8.27
N SER A 151 -3.88 13.44 -7.33
CA SER A 151 -2.91 14.40 -6.81
C SER A 151 -2.68 14.28 -5.32
N ASN A 152 -1.54 14.74 -4.86
CA ASN A 152 -1.14 14.71 -3.45
C ASN A 152 -1.06 13.29 -2.86
N ASN A 153 -0.84 12.27 -3.66
CA ASN A 153 -0.65 10.92 -3.14
C ASN A 153 0.79 10.74 -2.63
N THR A 154 0.94 9.94 -1.59
CA THR A 154 2.23 9.56 -1.03
C THR A 154 2.41 8.06 -1.19
N ILE A 155 3.48 7.66 -1.84
CA ILE A 155 3.82 6.28 -2.12
C ILE A 155 5.18 6.02 -1.49
N THR A 156 5.26 5.00 -0.66
CA THR A 156 6.51 4.52 -0.07
C THR A 156 6.65 3.04 -0.35
N ALA A 157 7.70 2.65 -1.01
CA ALA A 157 8.05 1.26 -1.27
C ALA A 157 9.46 0.99 -0.75
N ASN A 158 9.57 0.17 0.30
CA ASN A 158 10.82 -0.31 0.83
C ASN A 158 10.92 -1.79 0.45
N ILE A 159 11.86 -2.12 -0.40
CA ILE A 159 11.92 -3.43 -1.06
C ILE A 159 13.33 -3.95 -0.99
N ASP A 160 13.50 -5.10 -0.33
CA ASP A 160 14.76 -5.83 -0.44
C ASP A 160 14.84 -6.44 -1.85
N ILE A 161 15.95 -6.20 -2.54
CA ILE A 161 16.02 -6.48 -3.97
C ILE A 161 16.80 -7.77 -4.24
N ASP A 162 16.08 -8.76 -4.74
CA ASP A 162 16.63 -9.83 -5.55
C ASP A 162 15.73 -10.03 -6.77
N ASN A 163 16.13 -9.59 -7.95
CA ASN A 163 15.34 -9.65 -9.19
C ASN A 163 13.98 -8.91 -9.12
N ALA A 164 13.94 -7.79 -8.47
CA ALA A 164 12.72 -6.99 -8.43
C ALA A 164 12.51 -6.20 -9.72
N THR A 165 11.33 -6.28 -10.29
CA THR A 165 10.89 -5.45 -11.41
C THR A 165 9.76 -4.54 -10.90
N ASN A 166 10.01 -3.26 -10.91
CA ASN A 166 9.05 -2.28 -10.43
C ASN A 166 8.66 -1.34 -11.56
N PHE A 167 7.38 -1.28 -11.85
CA PHE A 167 6.81 -0.34 -12.80
C PHE A 167 5.84 0.59 -12.08
N MET A 168 6.08 1.90 -12.16
CA MET A 168 5.23 2.91 -11.54
C MET A 168 4.75 3.90 -12.61
N ASP A 169 3.45 3.96 -12.84
CA ASP A 169 2.79 4.95 -13.70
C ASP A 169 1.97 5.90 -12.81
N ILE A 170 2.37 7.16 -12.78
CA ILE A 170 1.85 8.15 -11.85
C ILE A 170 1.36 9.38 -12.59
N ASP A 171 0.04 9.49 -12.71
CA ASP A 171 -0.64 10.60 -13.33
C ASP A 171 -1.20 11.57 -12.28
N GLY A 172 -0.77 12.83 -12.32
CA GLY A 172 -1.29 13.86 -11.42
C GLY A 172 -0.21 14.77 -10.86
N SER A 173 -0.61 15.67 -9.99
CA SER A 173 0.27 16.70 -9.45
C SER A 173 0.53 16.53 -7.96
N ASP A 174 1.66 17.02 -7.50
CA ASP A 174 2.06 17.04 -6.09
C ASP A 174 2.15 15.63 -5.45
N ASN A 175 2.40 14.61 -6.27
CA ASN A 175 2.63 13.27 -5.79
C ASN A 175 4.06 13.13 -5.24
N THR A 176 4.19 12.37 -4.16
CA THR A 176 5.47 12.04 -3.54
C THR A 176 5.70 10.53 -3.65
N VAL A 177 6.83 10.15 -4.19
CA VAL A 177 7.29 8.76 -4.26
C VAL A 177 8.60 8.65 -3.51
N THR A 178 8.64 7.74 -2.55
CA THR A 178 9.87 7.29 -1.91
C THR A 178 10.03 5.81 -2.22
N TYR A 179 11.05 5.48 -2.95
CA TYR A 179 11.43 4.12 -3.26
C TYR A 179 12.80 3.85 -2.64
N ASP A 180 12.86 2.87 -1.80
CA ASP A 180 14.08 2.39 -1.17
C ASP A 180 14.25 0.92 -1.55
N GLY A 181 15.16 0.66 -2.46
CA GLY A 181 15.52 -0.66 -2.92
C GLY A 181 16.86 -1.05 -2.29
N ASP A 182 16.82 -1.82 -1.21
CA ASP A 182 18.00 -2.24 -0.47
C ASP A 182 18.32 -3.72 -0.74
N GLY A 183 19.45 -3.98 -1.35
CA GLY A 183 19.91 -5.32 -1.66
C GLY A 183 21.03 -5.74 -0.73
N VAL A 184 20.82 -6.81 0.02
CA VAL A 184 21.80 -7.33 0.99
C VAL A 184 22.63 -8.47 0.40
N THR A 185 22.21 -9.08 -0.69
CA THR A 185 22.87 -10.24 -1.28
C THR A 185 23.36 -10.02 -2.70
N ALA A 186 24.41 -10.73 -3.01
CA ALA A 186 25.23 -10.61 -4.19
C ALA A 186 24.57 -11.06 -5.50
N SER A 187 23.28 -11.22 -5.62
CA SER A 187 22.73 -11.98 -6.76
C SER A 187 21.78 -11.26 -7.67
N ALA A 188 21.40 -10.00 -7.41
CA ALA A 188 20.31 -9.53 -8.19
C ALA A 188 20.33 -8.07 -8.59
N GLY A 189 19.87 -7.81 -9.78
CA GLY A 189 19.56 -6.49 -10.29
C GLY A 189 18.12 -6.10 -9.99
N GLY A 190 17.91 -4.93 -9.44
CA GLY A 190 16.60 -4.31 -9.34
C GLY A 190 16.31 -3.40 -10.53
N TYR A 191 15.11 -3.52 -11.09
CA TYR A 191 14.66 -2.64 -12.16
C TYR A 191 13.53 -1.75 -11.63
N LEU A 192 13.73 -0.43 -11.71
CA LEU A 192 12.68 0.54 -11.46
C LEU A 192 12.43 1.35 -12.73
N TYR A 193 11.21 1.26 -13.22
CA TYR A 193 10.70 2.17 -14.24
C TYR A 193 9.60 3.05 -13.66
N LEU A 194 9.81 4.37 -13.68
CA LEU A 194 8.84 5.35 -13.21
C LEU A 194 8.45 6.26 -14.36
N ASP A 195 7.18 6.22 -14.75
CA ASP A 195 6.56 7.17 -15.67
C ASP A 195 5.68 8.13 -14.90
N HIS A 196 5.77 9.39 -15.18
CA HIS A 196 4.97 10.43 -14.52
C HIS A 196 4.51 11.49 -15.51
N THR A 197 3.22 11.75 -15.45
CA THR A 197 2.60 12.86 -16.17
C THR A 197 1.82 13.75 -15.21
N GLY A 198 2.20 15.05 -15.11
CA GLY A 198 1.46 15.95 -14.23
C GLY A 198 2.19 17.23 -13.89
N GLY A 199 1.81 17.82 -12.77
CA GLY A 199 2.38 19.05 -12.25
C GLY A 199 3.65 18.84 -11.43
N SER A 200 3.70 19.42 -10.24
CA SER A 200 4.82 19.26 -9.35
C SER A 200 4.88 17.84 -8.74
N ARG A 201 6.07 17.41 -8.40
CA ARG A 201 6.34 16.07 -7.89
C ARG A 201 7.56 16.04 -6.98
N THR A 202 7.64 15.03 -6.13
CA THR A 202 8.83 14.71 -5.35
C THR A 202 9.14 13.22 -5.49
N PHE A 203 10.29 12.89 -6.06
CA PHE A 203 10.77 11.52 -6.19
C PHE A 203 12.09 11.37 -5.45
N ASN A 204 12.08 10.52 -4.43
CA ASN A 204 13.26 10.10 -3.69
C ASN A 204 13.45 8.61 -3.99
N ILE A 205 14.42 8.32 -4.82
CA ILE A 205 14.71 6.97 -5.29
C ILE A 205 16.10 6.59 -4.77
N GLU A 206 16.15 5.59 -3.95
CA GLU A 206 17.39 4.98 -3.50
C GLU A 206 17.40 3.52 -3.93
N GLN A 207 18.47 3.10 -4.58
CA GLN A 207 18.66 1.74 -4.99
C GLN A 207 20.08 1.34 -4.67
N GLN A 208 20.20 0.44 -3.72
CA GLN A 208 21.48 -0.06 -3.23
C GLN A 208 21.54 -1.56 -3.45
N SER A 209 22.41 -2.02 -4.31
CA SER A 209 22.68 -3.43 -4.41
C SER A 209 24.19 -3.71 -4.35
N THR A 210 24.53 -4.91 -3.99
CA THR A 210 25.94 -5.34 -3.93
C THR A 210 26.46 -5.86 -5.26
N LEU A 211 25.65 -5.88 -6.30
CA LEU A 211 26.04 -6.36 -7.64
C LEU A 211 25.48 -5.53 -8.79
N ASN A 212 26.23 -5.63 -9.85
CA ASN A 212 26.03 -5.03 -11.15
C ASN A 212 24.71 -5.46 -11.80
N ASN A 213 23.77 -4.61 -11.99
CA ASN A 213 22.64 -4.68 -12.93
C ASN A 213 21.41 -3.89 -12.43
N ASP A 214 21.57 -3.05 -11.42
CA ASP A 214 20.51 -2.16 -11.01
C ASP A 214 20.22 -1.13 -12.09
N TRP A 215 18.95 -0.93 -12.34
CA TRP A 215 18.54 -0.04 -13.38
C TRP A 215 17.35 0.83 -12.93
N VAL A 216 17.54 2.11 -13.04
CA VAL A 216 16.48 3.10 -12.75
C VAL A 216 16.23 3.92 -14.01
N ARG A 217 14.99 3.94 -14.44
CA ARG A 217 14.55 4.84 -15.50
C ARG A 217 13.38 5.68 -15.04
N ILE A 218 13.55 6.98 -15.15
CA ILE A 218 12.49 7.94 -14.83
C ILE A 218 12.17 8.74 -16.10
N ASN A 219 10.92 8.65 -16.54
CA ASN A 219 10.36 9.49 -17.56
C ASN A 219 9.33 10.40 -16.87
N SER A 220 9.56 11.70 -16.88
CA SER A 220 8.70 12.61 -16.14
C SER A 220 8.38 13.84 -16.93
N ILE A 221 7.10 14.03 -17.20
CA ILE A 221 6.55 15.19 -17.93
C ILE A 221 5.77 16.06 -16.94
N GLY A 222 6.24 17.26 -16.68
CA GLY A 222 5.58 18.15 -15.72
C GLY A 222 6.26 19.51 -15.58
N SER A 223 5.63 20.39 -14.83
CA SER A 223 6.05 21.79 -14.75
C SER A 223 7.17 22.07 -13.75
N SER A 224 7.25 21.31 -12.67
CA SER A 224 8.25 21.48 -11.60
C SER A 224 8.33 20.24 -10.72
N GLY A 225 9.36 20.13 -9.90
CA GLY A 225 9.47 19.05 -8.93
C GLY A 225 10.92 18.77 -8.56
N THR A 226 11.07 17.92 -7.57
CA THR A 226 12.35 17.41 -7.11
C THR A 226 12.45 15.95 -7.51
N VAL A 227 13.57 15.59 -8.11
CA VAL A 227 13.92 14.19 -8.40
C VAL A 227 15.30 13.95 -7.83
N CYS A 228 15.37 13.07 -6.87
CA CYS A 228 16.62 12.57 -6.31
C CYS A 228 16.75 11.09 -6.60
N VAL A 229 17.85 10.70 -7.18
CA VAL A 229 18.17 9.30 -7.45
C VAL A 229 19.55 8.99 -6.90
N ILE A 230 19.59 8.03 -6.00
CA ILE A 230 20.82 7.47 -5.47
C ILE A 230 20.91 6.02 -5.95
N GLN A 231 21.94 5.70 -6.67
CA GLN A 231 22.25 4.34 -7.07
C GLN A 231 23.67 4.02 -6.62
N ASN A 232 23.82 3.10 -5.70
CA ASN A 232 25.09 2.86 -5.04
C ASN A 232 25.34 1.38 -4.78
N ASP A 233 26.33 0.82 -5.45
CA ASP A 233 26.77 -0.56 -5.26
C ASP A 233 27.64 -0.78 -4.01
N GLN A 234 27.91 0.24 -3.21
CA GLN A 234 28.91 0.19 -2.13
C GLN A 234 28.36 0.51 -0.74
N GLY A 235 27.07 0.65 -0.58
CA GLY A 235 26.44 0.76 0.73
C GLY A 235 26.78 2.04 1.52
N THR A 236 27.22 3.11 0.86
CA THR A 236 27.41 4.40 1.52
C THR A 236 26.29 5.34 1.10
N ALA A 237 25.29 5.48 1.93
CA ALA A 237 24.20 6.41 1.69
C ALA A 237 24.73 7.83 1.45
N VAL A 238 24.44 8.36 0.29
CA VAL A 238 24.59 9.78 0.01
C VAL A 238 23.19 10.36 0.02
N SER A 239 22.87 11.12 1.02
CA SER A 239 21.55 11.73 1.13
C SER A 239 21.32 12.80 0.04
N CYS A 240 20.17 12.87 -0.56
CA CYS A 240 19.69 14.05 -1.22
C CYS A 240 19.29 15.10 -0.17
#